data_68493eb8d8703ece0f860bdec621b13b
#
_entry.id   68493eb8d8703ece0f860bdec621b13b
#
_cell.length_a   1.000
_cell.length_b   1.000
_cell.length_c   1.000
_cell.angle_alpha   90.00
_cell.angle_beta   90.00
_cell.angle_gamma   90.00
#
_symmetry.space_group_name_H-M   'P 1'
#
loop_
_entity.id
_entity.type
_entity.pdbx_description
1 polymer ?
#
loop_
_entity_poly.entity_id
_entity_poly.type
_entity_poly.pdbx_seq_one_letter_code
_entity_poly.pdbx_strand_id
1 'polypeptide(L)'
;MPNLTKLFISSVAQDALTPLRNRTFEEFTLLGHQPEMYERTFGPWPMDISGVEHCLNMVRESDIFCLFLYNKGGSMTDTGYTVTHREFLSALNAGKTLFLYAEPTITKKYFMSVRRVMYSFIERFKQSHRREPSNRELMDYLELTAEAQPSDIPSKYEVDLYIWVMLYDIIDRHGKYLLDMPIWE
;
A
#
# COMPACT_ATOMS: atom_id res chain seq x y z
N MET A 1 -14.92 30.59 -5.70
CA MET A 1 -13.60 30.23 -5.17
C MET A 1 -13.22 28.89 -5.80
N PRO A 2 -12.01 28.68 -6.27
CA PRO A 2 -11.62 27.34 -6.73
C PRO A 2 -11.76 26.37 -5.55
N ASN A 3 -12.39 25.23 -5.80
CA ASN A 3 -12.49 24.18 -4.79
C ASN A 3 -11.08 23.68 -4.47
N LEU A 4 -10.67 23.85 -3.23
CA LEU A 4 -9.41 23.31 -2.72
C LEU A 4 -9.49 21.77 -2.75
N THR A 5 -8.66 21.15 -3.57
CA THR A 5 -8.58 19.68 -3.63
C THR A 5 -7.79 19.17 -2.45
N LYS A 6 -8.36 18.23 -1.70
CA LYS A 6 -7.68 17.54 -0.61
C LYS A 6 -6.96 16.30 -1.15
N LEU A 7 -5.67 16.19 -0.87
CA LEU A 7 -4.85 15.04 -1.25
C LEU A 7 -4.39 14.31 0.01
N PHE A 8 -4.67 13.02 0.13
CA PHE A 8 -4.09 12.18 1.17
C PHE A 8 -2.84 11.45 0.65
N ILE A 9 -1.70 11.64 1.31
CA ILE A 9 -0.42 11.00 0.97
C ILE A 9 -0.22 9.80 1.90
N SER A 10 -0.37 8.60 1.34
CA SER A 10 -0.21 7.32 2.03
C SER A 10 1.10 6.64 1.66
N SER A 11 1.82 6.20 2.65
CA SER A 11 2.96 5.28 2.53
C SER A 11 3.36 4.77 3.90
N VAL A 12 4.15 3.73 3.94
CA VAL A 12 4.88 3.39 5.16
C VAL A 12 5.95 4.46 5.42
N ALA A 13 6.03 4.94 6.67
CA ALA A 13 7.08 5.87 7.08
C ALA A 13 8.44 5.16 7.02
N GLN A 14 9.27 5.55 6.05
CA GLN A 14 10.63 5.04 5.87
C GLN A 14 11.48 6.10 5.18
N ASP A 15 12.76 6.16 5.54
CA ASP A 15 13.69 7.21 5.09
C ASP A 15 13.76 7.32 3.57
N ALA A 16 13.75 6.18 2.88
CA ALA A 16 13.79 6.14 1.41
C ALA A 16 12.62 6.86 0.72
N LEU A 17 11.45 6.95 1.36
CA LEU A 17 10.27 7.64 0.83
C LEU A 17 10.13 9.08 1.32
N THR A 18 10.90 9.48 2.33
CA THR A 18 10.78 10.82 2.94
C THR A 18 10.97 11.96 1.93
N PRO A 19 11.99 11.96 1.04
CA PRO A 19 12.15 13.03 0.05
C PRO A 19 10.95 13.12 -0.91
N LEU A 20 10.49 11.98 -1.43
CA LEU A 20 9.37 11.92 -2.37
C LEU A 20 8.07 12.43 -1.73
N ARG A 21 7.79 11.98 -0.50
CA ARG A 21 6.59 12.40 0.27
C ARG A 21 6.60 13.90 0.55
N ASN A 22 7.75 14.41 1.01
CA ASN A 22 7.92 15.84 1.29
C ASN A 22 7.75 16.67 0.03
N ARG A 23 8.36 16.26 -1.08
CA ARG A 23 8.25 16.96 -2.36
C ARG A 23 6.80 16.98 -2.84
N THR A 24 6.10 15.83 -2.78
CA THR A 24 4.68 15.76 -3.15
C THR A 24 3.85 16.71 -2.29
N PHE A 25 4.08 16.74 -0.98
CA PHE A 25 3.38 17.64 -0.08
C PHE A 25 3.62 19.12 -0.44
N GLU A 26 4.87 19.49 -0.67
CA GLU A 26 5.26 20.86 -1.00
C GLU A 26 4.69 21.34 -2.34
N GLU A 27 4.77 20.51 -3.38
CA GLU A 27 4.25 20.84 -4.71
C GLU A 27 2.73 21.04 -4.68
N PHE A 28 2.00 20.15 -4.02
CA PHE A 28 0.54 20.31 -3.90
C PHE A 28 0.15 21.55 -3.08
N THR A 29 0.92 21.88 -2.04
CA THR A 29 0.74 23.12 -1.27
C THR A 29 0.98 24.34 -2.13
N LEU A 30 2.06 24.36 -2.92
CA LEU A 30 2.39 25.46 -3.84
C LEU A 30 1.32 25.67 -4.92
N LEU A 31 0.68 24.58 -5.37
CA LEU A 31 -0.42 24.64 -6.33
C LEU A 31 -1.75 25.09 -5.68
N GLY A 32 -1.77 25.38 -4.38
CA GLY A 32 -2.94 25.87 -3.65
C GLY A 32 -3.91 24.75 -3.23
N HIS A 33 -3.46 23.50 -3.20
CA HIS A 33 -4.24 22.38 -2.69
C HIS A 33 -3.96 22.10 -1.21
N GLN A 34 -4.70 21.18 -0.62
CA GLN A 34 -4.56 20.74 0.78
C GLN A 34 -4.02 19.30 0.86
N PRO A 35 -2.70 19.11 0.86
CA PRO A 35 -2.13 17.80 1.11
C PRO A 35 -2.21 17.44 2.60
N GLU A 36 -2.60 16.19 2.86
CA GLU A 36 -2.65 15.59 4.19
C GLU A 36 -1.61 14.46 4.27
N MET A 37 -0.78 14.52 5.30
CA MET A 37 0.28 13.55 5.55
C MET A 37 0.44 13.34 7.06
N TYR A 38 0.44 12.10 7.52
CA TYR A 38 0.41 11.75 8.94
C TYR A 38 1.40 12.56 9.79
N GLU A 39 2.65 12.69 9.36
CA GLU A 39 3.70 13.33 10.15
C GLU A 39 3.65 14.86 10.13
N ARG A 40 2.86 15.47 9.23
CA ARG A 40 2.85 16.93 9.04
C ARG A 40 1.55 17.60 9.42
N THR A 41 0.44 16.97 9.10
CA THR A 41 -0.88 17.62 9.18
C THR A 41 -1.80 17.01 10.23
N PHE A 42 -1.51 15.79 10.68
CA PHE A 42 -2.28 15.19 11.73
C PHE A 42 -1.97 15.88 13.05
N GLY A 43 -2.86 16.77 13.42
CA GLY A 43 -2.88 17.36 14.76
C GLY A 43 -3.39 16.35 15.79
N PRO A 44 -3.61 16.78 17.03
CA PRO A 44 -4.25 15.95 18.03
C PRO A 44 -5.66 15.55 17.53
N TRP A 45 -5.98 14.26 17.60
CA TRP A 45 -7.30 13.72 17.26
C TRP A 45 -8.10 13.38 18.51
N PRO A 46 -9.43 13.20 18.41
CA PRO A 46 -10.28 12.84 19.53
C PRO A 46 -9.78 11.56 20.24
N MET A 47 -9.79 11.56 21.57
CA MET A 47 -9.25 10.45 22.38
C MET A 47 -10.09 9.16 22.26
N ASP A 48 -11.29 9.25 21.74
CA ASP A 48 -12.25 8.14 21.56
C ASP A 48 -12.06 7.37 20.25
N ILE A 49 -11.19 7.84 19.34
CA ILE A 49 -10.87 7.15 18.11
C ILE A 49 -9.39 6.74 18.05
N SER A 50 -9.10 5.59 17.46
CA SER A 50 -7.72 5.16 17.25
C SER A 50 -7.01 5.99 16.18
N GLY A 51 -5.68 6.05 16.22
CA GLY A 51 -4.90 6.70 15.16
C GLY A 51 -5.16 6.09 13.77
N VAL A 52 -5.43 4.78 13.71
CA VAL A 52 -5.81 4.11 12.46
C VAL A 52 -7.16 4.62 11.95
N GLU A 53 -8.16 4.72 12.81
CA GLU A 53 -9.47 5.22 12.38
C GLU A 53 -9.40 6.69 11.99
N HIS A 54 -8.58 7.47 12.66
CA HIS A 54 -8.32 8.85 12.26
C HIS A 54 -7.73 8.93 10.84
N CYS A 55 -6.71 8.11 10.52
CA CYS A 55 -6.17 8.02 9.16
C CYS A 55 -7.26 7.68 8.13
N LEU A 56 -8.10 6.68 8.42
CA LEU A 56 -9.18 6.26 7.52
C LEU A 56 -10.23 7.36 7.31
N ASN A 57 -10.52 8.17 8.32
CA ASN A 57 -11.41 9.32 8.19
C ASN A 57 -10.80 10.38 7.27
N MET A 58 -9.52 10.71 7.44
CA MET A 58 -8.82 11.64 6.55
C MET A 58 -8.81 11.17 5.09
N VAL A 59 -8.62 9.87 4.87
CA VAL A 59 -8.76 9.27 3.52
C VAL A 59 -10.17 9.50 2.96
N ARG A 60 -11.22 9.25 3.76
CA ARG A 60 -12.62 9.44 3.32
C ARG A 60 -12.95 10.90 3.00
N GLU A 61 -12.31 11.84 3.69
CA GLU A 61 -12.50 13.28 3.50
C GLU A 61 -11.66 13.85 2.35
N SER A 62 -10.67 13.11 1.85
CA SER A 62 -9.84 13.55 0.72
C SER A 62 -10.58 13.38 -0.62
N ASP A 63 -10.14 14.09 -1.65
CA ASP A 63 -10.60 13.94 -3.03
C ASP A 63 -9.69 12.98 -3.80
N ILE A 64 -8.39 13.04 -3.49
CA ILE A 64 -7.33 12.28 -4.13
C ILE A 64 -6.60 11.47 -3.06
N PHE A 65 -6.30 10.23 -3.40
CA PHE A 65 -5.45 9.34 -2.61
C PHE A 65 -4.18 9.00 -3.39
N CYS A 66 -3.02 9.35 -2.83
CA CYS A 66 -1.72 9.10 -3.41
C CYS A 66 -0.96 8.08 -2.57
N LEU A 67 -0.65 6.92 -3.12
CA LEU A 67 0.05 5.82 -2.45
C LEU A 67 1.45 5.63 -3.01
N PHE A 68 2.44 5.55 -2.12
CA PHE A 68 3.80 5.16 -2.47
C PHE A 68 4.17 3.83 -1.80
N LEU A 69 4.46 2.82 -2.61
CA LEU A 69 4.89 1.49 -2.17
C LEU A 69 6.38 1.30 -2.42
N TYR A 70 7.08 0.92 -1.38
CA TYR A 70 8.47 0.52 -1.42
C TYR A 70 8.63 -0.86 -0.74
N ASN A 71 9.72 -1.13 -0.08
CA ASN A 71 10.03 -2.46 0.44
C ASN A 71 9.43 -2.82 1.81
N LYS A 72 8.59 -1.97 2.40
CA LYS A 72 7.92 -2.24 3.68
C LYS A 72 6.40 -2.17 3.54
N GLY A 73 5.70 -3.13 4.13
CA GLY A 73 4.24 -3.24 4.10
C GLY A 73 3.52 -2.41 5.16
N GLY A 74 4.23 -1.96 6.21
CA GLY A 74 3.66 -1.19 7.31
C GLY A 74 3.18 -2.02 8.50
N SER A 75 2.63 -1.34 9.49
CA SER A 75 2.16 -1.97 10.73
C SER A 75 0.89 -2.77 10.50
N MET A 76 0.89 -4.02 10.94
CA MET A 76 -0.27 -4.91 10.88
C MET A 76 -1.35 -4.45 11.88
N THR A 77 -2.61 -4.52 11.45
CA THR A 77 -3.77 -4.30 12.31
C THR A 77 -4.41 -5.64 12.70
N ASP A 78 -5.34 -5.61 13.64
CA ASP A 78 -6.14 -6.75 14.08
C ASP A 78 -7.00 -7.38 12.97
N THR A 79 -7.25 -6.63 11.91
CA THR A 79 -8.03 -7.10 10.75
C THR A 79 -7.24 -7.97 9.77
N GLY A 80 -5.94 -8.18 9.99
CA GLY A 80 -5.06 -8.89 9.06
C GLY A 80 -4.62 -8.06 7.84
N TYR A 81 -4.86 -6.75 7.88
CA TYR A 81 -4.37 -5.77 6.91
C TYR A 81 -3.39 -4.81 7.57
N THR A 82 -2.42 -4.30 6.84
CA THR A 82 -1.60 -3.19 7.35
C THR A 82 -2.39 -1.88 7.29
N VAL A 83 -1.95 -0.87 8.04
CA VAL A 83 -2.58 0.46 8.04
C VAL A 83 -2.64 1.02 6.62
N THR A 84 -1.51 1.03 5.92
CA THR A 84 -1.39 1.50 4.52
C THR A 84 -2.33 0.76 3.56
N HIS A 85 -2.50 -0.55 3.75
CA HIS A 85 -3.44 -1.34 2.93
C HIS A 85 -4.90 -0.97 3.23
N ARG A 86 -5.25 -0.75 4.50
CA ARG A 86 -6.59 -0.28 4.89
C ARG A 86 -6.89 1.10 4.35
N GLU A 87 -5.90 2.00 4.31
CA GLU A 87 -6.03 3.32 3.67
C GLU A 87 -6.36 3.19 2.19
N PHE A 88 -5.64 2.33 1.46
CA PHE A 88 -5.95 2.04 0.04
C PHE A 88 -7.37 1.50 -0.14
N LEU A 89 -7.78 0.50 0.64
CA LEU A 89 -9.13 -0.07 0.56
C LEU A 89 -10.21 0.98 0.91
N SER A 90 -9.94 1.83 1.89
CA SER A 90 -10.85 2.93 2.27
C SER A 90 -11.02 3.94 1.11
N ALA A 91 -9.92 4.32 0.46
CA ALA A 91 -9.94 5.21 -0.69
C ALA A 91 -10.69 4.60 -1.89
N LEU A 92 -10.42 3.33 -2.17
CA LEU A 92 -11.08 2.57 -3.23
C LEU A 92 -12.60 2.49 -3.01
N ASN A 93 -13.02 2.09 -1.80
CA ASN A 93 -14.44 1.97 -1.44
C ASN A 93 -15.16 3.31 -1.41
N ALA A 94 -14.46 4.39 -1.09
CA ALA A 94 -15.00 5.75 -1.13
C ALA A 94 -14.97 6.38 -2.53
N GLY A 95 -14.54 5.64 -3.57
CA GLY A 95 -14.52 6.12 -4.96
C GLY A 95 -13.54 7.27 -5.21
N LYS A 96 -12.44 7.35 -4.44
CA LYS A 96 -11.46 8.42 -4.58
C LYS A 96 -10.67 8.31 -5.87
N THR A 97 -10.16 9.44 -6.37
CA THR A 97 -9.15 9.44 -7.45
C THR A 97 -7.85 8.84 -6.89
N LEU A 98 -7.35 7.79 -7.53
CA LEU A 98 -6.20 7.02 -7.04
C LEU A 98 -4.96 7.31 -7.89
N PHE A 99 -3.88 7.75 -7.25
CA PHE A 99 -2.53 7.78 -7.80
C PHE A 99 -1.68 6.77 -7.02
N LEU A 100 -1.36 5.66 -7.66
CA LEU A 100 -0.70 4.53 -7.02
C LEU A 100 0.69 4.36 -7.64
N TYR A 101 1.73 4.51 -6.83
CA TYR A 101 3.11 4.41 -7.25
C TYR A 101 3.81 3.27 -6.53
N ALA A 102 4.67 2.56 -7.24
CA ALA A 102 5.53 1.56 -6.64
C ALA A 102 6.97 1.70 -7.16
N GLU A 103 7.90 1.24 -6.37
CA GLU A 103 9.30 1.15 -6.78
C GLU A 103 9.43 0.13 -7.92
N PRO A 104 10.08 0.49 -9.06
CA PRO A 104 10.06 -0.31 -10.29
C PRO A 104 10.63 -1.72 -10.13
N THR A 105 11.65 -1.91 -9.29
CA THR A 105 12.26 -3.24 -9.11
C THR A 105 11.32 -4.20 -8.40
N ILE A 106 10.50 -3.68 -7.47
CA ILE A 106 9.47 -4.44 -6.77
C ILE A 106 8.36 -4.86 -7.74
N THR A 107 7.85 -3.92 -8.51
CA THR A 107 6.81 -4.20 -9.52
C THR A 107 7.31 -5.22 -10.53
N LYS A 108 8.53 -5.04 -11.04
CA LYS A 108 9.17 -5.98 -11.96
C LYS A 108 9.28 -7.37 -11.35
N LYS A 109 9.76 -7.48 -10.10
CA LYS A 109 9.92 -8.78 -9.41
C LYS A 109 8.57 -9.45 -9.18
N TYR A 110 7.55 -8.67 -8.83
CA TYR A 110 6.19 -9.19 -8.71
C TYR A 110 5.73 -9.89 -9.99
N PHE A 111 5.80 -9.21 -11.14
CA PHE A 111 5.35 -9.78 -12.42
C PHE A 111 6.23 -10.93 -12.93
N MET A 112 7.53 -10.89 -12.68
CA MET A 112 8.46 -11.91 -13.19
C MET A 112 8.37 -13.24 -12.45
N SER A 113 8.10 -13.23 -11.13
CA SER A 113 8.18 -14.45 -10.33
C SER A 113 7.09 -14.54 -9.24
N VAL A 114 6.97 -13.56 -8.35
CA VAL A 114 6.14 -13.66 -7.16
C VAL A 114 4.67 -13.91 -7.48
N ARG A 115 4.14 -13.19 -8.48
CA ARG A 115 2.75 -13.33 -8.94
C ARG A 115 2.42 -14.77 -9.30
N ARG A 116 3.28 -15.44 -10.06
CA ARG A 116 3.09 -16.85 -10.45
C ARG A 116 3.02 -17.77 -9.23
N VAL A 117 3.91 -17.56 -8.26
CA VAL A 117 3.95 -18.35 -7.02
C VAL A 117 2.65 -18.16 -6.24
N MET A 118 2.19 -16.91 -6.08
CA MET A 118 0.94 -16.60 -5.39
C MET A 118 -0.27 -17.22 -6.08
N TYR A 119 -0.39 -17.09 -7.40
CA TYR A 119 -1.50 -17.70 -8.15
C TYR A 119 -1.54 -19.22 -7.99
N SER A 120 -0.40 -19.89 -8.09
CA SER A 120 -0.32 -21.35 -7.90
C SER A 120 -0.77 -21.77 -6.50
N PHE A 121 -0.47 -20.99 -5.49
CA PHE A 121 -0.97 -21.26 -4.14
C PHE A 121 -2.46 -21.02 -4.01
N ILE A 122 -2.94 -19.86 -4.46
CA ILE A 122 -4.35 -19.47 -4.34
C ILE A 122 -5.25 -20.47 -5.02
N GLU A 123 -4.92 -20.92 -6.22
CA GLU A 123 -5.70 -21.92 -6.95
C GLU A 123 -5.76 -23.26 -6.20
N ARG A 124 -4.62 -23.75 -5.72
CA ARG A 124 -4.58 -24.99 -4.91
C ARG A 124 -5.37 -24.85 -3.61
N PHE A 125 -5.25 -23.70 -2.96
CA PHE A 125 -5.96 -23.42 -1.73
C PHE A 125 -7.47 -23.37 -1.93
N LYS A 126 -7.95 -22.70 -2.99
CA LYS A 126 -9.37 -22.66 -3.39
C LYS A 126 -9.92 -24.05 -3.64
N GLN A 127 -9.18 -24.90 -4.35
CA GLN A 127 -9.60 -26.28 -4.62
C GLN A 127 -9.76 -27.11 -3.35
N SER A 128 -8.86 -26.93 -2.39
CA SER A 128 -8.85 -27.70 -1.14
C SER A 128 -9.83 -27.17 -0.09
N HIS A 129 -9.97 -25.84 0.04
CA HIS A 129 -10.70 -25.20 1.13
C HIS A 129 -12.02 -24.55 0.70
N ARG A 130 -12.30 -24.49 -0.61
CA ARG A 130 -13.48 -23.85 -1.22
C ARG A 130 -13.68 -22.38 -0.83
N ARG A 131 -12.58 -21.69 -0.49
CA ARG A 131 -12.53 -20.27 -0.22
C ARG A 131 -11.18 -19.69 -0.65
N GLU A 132 -11.07 -18.38 -0.70
CA GLU A 132 -9.77 -17.73 -0.86
C GLU A 132 -8.92 -17.80 0.42
N PRO A 133 -7.59 -17.85 0.30
CA PRO A 133 -6.73 -17.70 1.46
C PRO A 133 -6.85 -16.29 2.05
N SER A 134 -6.76 -16.20 3.37
CA SER A 134 -6.57 -14.94 4.07
C SER A 134 -5.18 -14.35 3.79
N ASN A 135 -5.00 -13.07 4.06
CA ASN A 135 -3.68 -12.44 3.93
C ASN A 135 -2.60 -13.12 4.79
N ARG A 136 -2.99 -13.62 5.97
CA ARG A 136 -2.08 -14.36 6.83
C ARG A 136 -1.63 -15.68 6.20
N GLU A 137 -2.56 -16.46 5.67
CA GLU A 137 -2.25 -17.71 4.96
C GLU A 137 -1.39 -17.47 3.72
N LEU A 138 -1.61 -16.35 3.02
CA LEU A 138 -0.72 -15.93 1.93
C LEU A 138 0.68 -15.60 2.42
N MET A 139 0.81 -14.86 3.52
CA MET A 139 2.12 -14.52 4.09
C MET A 139 2.87 -15.74 4.60
N ASP A 140 2.21 -16.63 5.33
CA ASP A 140 2.81 -17.87 5.83
C ASP A 140 3.34 -18.73 4.67
N TYR A 141 2.59 -18.80 3.57
CA TYR A 141 3.03 -19.50 2.37
C TYR A 141 4.22 -18.83 1.69
N LEU A 142 4.19 -17.49 1.57
CA LEU A 142 5.28 -16.72 0.97
C LEU A 142 6.58 -16.87 1.79
N GLU A 143 6.49 -16.87 3.12
CA GLU A 143 7.64 -17.05 4.00
C GLU A 143 8.30 -18.42 3.78
N LEU A 144 7.52 -19.49 3.81
CA LEU A 144 8.01 -20.85 3.54
C LEU A 144 8.62 -20.97 2.13
N THR A 145 8.01 -20.31 1.14
CA THR A 145 8.52 -20.36 -0.23
C THR A 145 9.79 -19.54 -0.39
N ALA A 146 9.92 -18.39 0.27
CA ALA A 146 11.13 -17.57 0.24
C ALA A 146 12.34 -18.31 0.84
N GLU A 147 12.11 -19.12 1.89
CA GLU A 147 13.14 -19.97 2.47
C GLU A 147 13.55 -21.11 1.54
N ALA A 148 12.59 -21.74 0.86
CA ALA A 148 12.83 -22.88 -0.02
C ALA A 148 13.31 -22.48 -1.42
N GLN A 149 12.88 -21.33 -1.94
CA GLN A 149 13.13 -20.86 -3.30
C GLN A 149 13.42 -19.35 -3.33
N PRO A 150 14.56 -18.90 -2.81
CA PRO A 150 14.89 -17.48 -2.70
C PRO A 150 15.05 -16.77 -4.06
N SER A 151 15.23 -17.50 -5.15
CA SER A 151 15.24 -16.95 -6.51
C SER A 151 13.86 -16.43 -6.94
N ASP A 152 12.79 -17.03 -6.45
CA ASP A 152 11.43 -16.69 -6.82
C ASP A 152 10.83 -15.60 -5.94
N ILE A 153 11.11 -15.64 -4.64
CA ILE A 153 10.64 -14.65 -3.67
C ILE A 153 11.84 -14.06 -2.94
N PRO A 154 12.05 -12.72 -2.97
CA PRO A 154 13.09 -12.07 -2.17
C PRO A 154 12.91 -12.35 -0.69
N SER A 155 14.01 -12.35 0.03
CA SER A 155 13.99 -12.55 1.48
C SER A 155 13.18 -11.43 2.16
N LYS A 156 12.54 -11.76 3.29
CA LYS A 156 11.78 -10.79 4.10
C LYS A 156 12.65 -9.63 4.64
N TYR A 157 13.96 -9.76 4.61
CA TYR A 157 14.89 -8.70 5.00
C TYR A 157 15.14 -7.69 3.87
N GLU A 158 14.92 -8.08 2.62
CA GLU A 158 15.02 -7.19 1.46
C GLU A 158 13.69 -6.51 1.18
N VAL A 159 12.61 -7.29 1.15
CA VAL A 159 11.26 -6.82 0.90
C VAL A 159 10.31 -7.51 1.88
N ASP A 160 9.56 -6.71 2.62
CA ASP A 160 8.51 -7.22 3.50
C ASP A 160 7.51 -8.05 2.68
N LEU A 161 7.25 -9.26 3.11
CA LEU A 161 6.37 -10.20 2.39
C LEU A 161 4.96 -9.63 2.19
N TYR A 162 4.51 -8.74 3.08
CA TYR A 162 3.20 -8.12 2.95
C TYR A 162 3.08 -7.19 1.72
N ILE A 163 4.19 -6.68 1.19
CA ILE A 163 4.20 -5.94 -0.08
C ILE A 163 3.62 -6.78 -1.22
N TRP A 164 3.95 -8.06 -1.26
CA TRP A 164 3.44 -8.97 -2.29
C TRP A 164 1.94 -9.19 -2.16
N VAL A 165 1.43 -9.28 -0.93
CA VAL A 165 0.00 -9.36 -0.64
C VAL A 165 -0.71 -8.08 -1.07
N MET A 166 -0.15 -6.91 -0.78
CA MET A 166 -0.71 -5.62 -1.25
C MET A 166 -0.72 -5.51 -2.76
N LEU A 167 0.39 -5.86 -3.43
CA LEU A 167 0.45 -5.81 -4.90
C LEU A 167 -0.58 -6.75 -5.54
N TYR A 168 -0.75 -7.96 -5.00
CA TYR A 168 -1.77 -8.88 -5.47
C TYR A 168 -3.18 -8.28 -5.31
N ASP A 169 -3.46 -7.68 -4.18
CA ASP A 169 -4.78 -7.08 -3.92
C ASP A 169 -5.04 -5.90 -4.86
N ILE A 170 -4.09 -4.98 -4.99
CA ILE A 170 -4.19 -3.80 -5.84
C ILE A 170 -4.34 -4.19 -7.32
N ILE A 171 -3.45 -5.05 -7.83
CA ILE A 171 -3.34 -5.34 -9.26
C ILE A 171 -4.36 -6.42 -9.66
N ASP A 172 -4.36 -7.55 -8.96
CA ASP A 172 -5.07 -8.75 -9.44
C ASP A 172 -6.50 -8.85 -8.93
N ARG A 173 -6.78 -8.40 -7.69
CA ARG A 173 -8.16 -8.36 -7.17
C ARG A 173 -8.91 -7.12 -7.61
N HIS A 174 -8.28 -5.96 -7.60
CA HIS A 174 -8.94 -4.69 -7.87
C HIS A 174 -8.64 -4.10 -9.25
N GLY A 175 -7.78 -4.76 -10.05
CA GLY A 175 -7.47 -4.34 -11.43
C GLY A 175 -6.87 -2.93 -11.52
N LYS A 176 -6.12 -2.49 -10.50
CA LYS A 176 -5.49 -1.17 -10.50
C LYS A 176 -4.08 -1.23 -11.06
N TYR A 177 -3.70 -0.15 -11.74
CA TYR A 177 -2.35 0.00 -12.28
C TYR A 177 -1.49 0.78 -11.30
N LEU A 178 -0.21 0.40 -11.23
CA LEU A 178 0.80 1.12 -10.49
C LEU A 178 1.70 1.86 -11.48
N LEU A 179 1.97 3.11 -11.16
CA LEU A 179 2.94 3.93 -11.86
C LEU A 179 4.33 3.72 -11.23
N ASP A 180 5.37 3.83 -12.03
CA ASP A 180 6.72 3.85 -11.51
C ASP A 180 6.93 5.11 -10.66
N MET A 181 7.56 4.94 -9.49
CA MET A 181 7.93 6.09 -8.68
C MET A 181 8.90 6.98 -9.45
N PRO A 182 8.69 8.31 -9.46
CA PRO A 182 9.63 9.22 -10.08
C PRO A 182 10.99 9.11 -9.37
N ILE A 183 12.04 8.94 -10.16
CA ILE A 183 13.43 9.00 -9.67
C ILE A 183 13.76 10.50 -9.57
N TRP A 184 13.97 10.95 -8.35
CA TRP A 184 14.47 12.30 -8.11
C TRP A 184 15.98 12.19 -7.91
N GLU A 185 16.74 12.64 -8.90
CA GLU A 185 18.17 12.87 -8.75
C GLU A 185 18.46 14.16 -7.96
#